data_ea5e0f37b0fe7aa604bef775e85465b3
#
_entry.id   ea5e0f37b0fe7aa604bef775e85465b3
#
_cell.length_a   1.000
_cell.length_b   1.000
_cell.length_c   1.000
_cell.angle_alpha   90.00
_cell.angle_beta   90.00
_cell.angle_gamma   90.00
#
_symmetry.space_group_name_H-M   'P 1'
#
loop_
_entity.id
_entity.type
_entity.pdbx_description
1 polymer ?
#
loop_
_entity_poly.entity_id
_entity_poly.type
_entity_poly.pdbx_seq_one_letter_code
_entity_poly.pdbx_strand_id
1 'polypeptide(L)'
;MEIAFSEKISPQLSAALLSTPYELGKEGGLSSGYLPESDSWEVIVKYVGDIEKIKEKYPSVLITRLLGNYAVLVIEKSLVNTVALCDEIIYMEKPKQFNYDVYEGSQASCITPVHTNPYNLTGKGVLVGIIDSGIYYAHPAFIQDGVSRIAYLWDQTVSNNSSHSDIIPFGTLYDRDTITKAINAENSLEMQRICPSIDLSGHGTHVAGIAAGNGNGNGNEQNTKYRGVAYESTLIIVKLKTSGGASFPTTTQIMLAVDFCIRKSIDMNMPISINLSFGTSNGSHSGTSLLEAYLDYIAGNYRCAFSVGSGNDGAGFGHANGRSYPADAELAIGYPEPSLSIDLWKKYWDDIQLQITAPNNDMLVLPDTITNQAKGFTYRYNLDGTDIYITGGGPSPYSPFQEIFIELMGSQYISPGIWKISLEPISVKDGSWDIWLPSGALRNAQTSFIHASPDITLTIPSTAQNVISVGAYDSRTNRTAAFSGRGYTWAFDSIKPDIIAPGVDIISCSNTGGYTSKTGTSMAAPFVTGAAALLMEWGIVRGNDLYMYGDKLKASLIKGAGENVFTAASKAVSENTSKNTKYPNPVTGWGTLCLLDSIP
;
A
#
# COMPACT_ATOMS: atom_id res chain seq x y z
N MET A 1 -19.69 15.36 46.40
CA MET A 1 -19.22 14.13 47.04
C MET A 1 -18.07 13.63 46.14
N GLU A 2 -16.86 13.69 46.64
CA GLU A 2 -15.68 13.24 45.91
C GLU A 2 -15.64 11.71 46.03
N ILE A 3 -15.85 11.00 44.93
CA ILE A 3 -15.75 9.53 44.89
C ILE A 3 -14.33 9.20 44.51
N ALA A 4 -13.54 8.71 45.47
CA ALA A 4 -12.18 8.26 45.21
C ALA A 4 -12.20 6.83 44.61
N PHE A 5 -11.71 6.67 43.40
CA PHE A 5 -11.43 5.37 42.81
C PHE A 5 -10.01 4.91 43.14
N SER A 6 -9.79 3.60 43.07
CA SER A 6 -8.44 3.02 43.20
C SER A 6 -7.50 3.55 42.15
N GLU A 7 -6.26 3.86 42.52
CA GLU A 7 -5.19 4.23 41.56
C GLU A 7 -4.89 3.12 40.54
N LYS A 8 -5.36 1.90 40.79
CA LYS A 8 -5.26 0.76 39.86
C LYS A 8 -6.31 0.82 38.74
N ILE A 9 -7.24 1.77 38.74
CA ILE A 9 -8.28 1.95 37.72
C ILE A 9 -7.88 3.09 36.77
N SER A 10 -7.98 2.85 35.47
CA SER A 10 -7.68 3.89 34.48
C SER A 10 -8.61 5.10 34.59
N PRO A 11 -8.14 6.33 34.33
CA PRO A 11 -8.98 7.53 34.40
C PRO A 11 -10.26 7.44 33.55
N GLN A 12 -10.18 6.81 32.36
CA GLN A 12 -11.32 6.62 31.46
C GLN A 12 -12.37 5.66 32.05
N LEU A 13 -11.96 4.60 32.74
CA LEU A 13 -12.86 3.68 33.43
C LEU A 13 -13.50 4.37 34.65
N SER A 14 -12.72 5.14 35.40
CA SER A 14 -13.24 5.93 36.54
C SER A 14 -14.33 6.92 36.11
N ALA A 15 -14.10 7.64 34.99
CA ALA A 15 -15.09 8.54 34.41
C ALA A 15 -16.36 7.78 33.97
N ALA A 16 -16.18 6.62 33.33
CA ALA A 16 -17.29 5.79 32.86
C ALA A 16 -18.12 5.20 34.00
N LEU A 17 -17.51 4.83 35.14
CA LEU A 17 -18.20 4.35 36.32
C LEU A 17 -19.06 5.41 36.99
N LEU A 18 -18.71 6.69 36.85
CA LEU A 18 -19.49 7.83 37.34
C LEU A 18 -20.67 8.18 36.43
N SER A 19 -20.64 7.75 35.17
CA SER A 19 -21.66 8.09 34.19
C SER A 19 -22.98 7.40 34.47
N THR A 20 -24.09 8.12 34.22
CA THR A 20 -25.44 7.59 34.30
C THR A 20 -25.73 6.65 33.11
N PRO A 21 -26.72 5.73 33.24
CA PRO A 21 -27.13 4.89 32.10
C PRO A 21 -27.55 5.70 30.86
N TYR A 22 -28.10 6.88 31.05
CA TYR A 22 -28.46 7.79 29.96
C TYR A 22 -27.20 8.34 29.23
N GLU A 23 -26.15 8.69 29.95
CA GLU A 23 -24.88 9.16 29.39
C GLU A 23 -24.11 8.03 28.70
N LEU A 24 -24.16 6.81 29.24
CA LEU A 24 -23.59 5.61 28.64
C LEU A 24 -24.38 5.15 27.40
N GLY A 25 -25.63 5.53 27.23
CA GLY A 25 -26.44 5.25 26.05
C GLY A 25 -26.16 6.19 24.87
N LYS A 26 -25.37 7.26 25.05
CA LYS A 26 -24.96 8.16 23.95
C LYS A 26 -23.81 7.53 23.19
N GLU A 27 -23.80 7.74 21.87
CA GLU A 27 -22.64 7.38 21.03
C GLU A 27 -21.39 8.13 21.54
N GLY A 28 -20.45 7.39 22.12
CA GLY A 28 -19.20 7.94 22.63
C GLY A 28 -18.33 6.90 23.32
N GLY A 29 -17.03 7.18 23.42
CA GLY A 29 -16.03 6.24 23.95
C GLY A 29 -16.22 5.84 25.42
N LEU A 30 -17.14 6.44 26.18
CA LEU A 30 -17.37 6.10 27.59
C LEU A 30 -18.10 4.76 27.80
N SER A 31 -18.96 4.35 26.87
CA SER A 31 -19.79 3.13 26.98
C SER A 31 -19.05 1.84 26.56
N SER A 32 -17.86 1.93 25.99
CA SER A 32 -17.10 0.74 25.55
C SER A 32 -16.81 -0.19 26.72
N GLY A 33 -17.26 -1.45 26.62
CA GLY A 33 -17.18 -2.46 27.66
C GLY A 33 -18.36 -2.45 28.67
N TYR A 34 -19.31 -1.54 28.59
CA TYR A 34 -20.52 -1.57 29.40
C TYR A 34 -21.53 -2.56 28.82
N LEU A 35 -22.06 -3.42 29.67
CA LEU A 35 -23.07 -4.44 29.37
C LEU A 35 -24.39 -4.04 30.05
N PRO A 36 -25.31 -3.35 29.35
CA PRO A 36 -26.49 -2.75 29.95
C PRO A 36 -27.47 -3.79 30.51
N GLU A 37 -27.54 -5.01 29.93
CA GLU A 37 -28.46 -6.06 30.38
C GLU A 37 -28.16 -6.56 31.81
N SER A 38 -26.88 -6.50 32.23
CA SER A 38 -26.42 -6.98 33.54
C SER A 38 -25.83 -5.90 34.42
N ASP A 39 -25.89 -4.63 34.02
CA ASP A 39 -25.17 -3.50 34.64
C ASP A 39 -23.73 -3.85 35.01
N SER A 40 -23.04 -4.47 34.07
CA SER A 40 -21.68 -4.99 34.24
C SER A 40 -20.69 -4.31 33.27
N TRP A 41 -19.43 -4.39 33.62
CA TRP A 41 -18.31 -3.89 32.80
C TRP A 41 -17.40 -5.04 32.36
N GLU A 42 -17.14 -5.12 31.10
CA GLU A 42 -15.98 -5.85 30.54
C GLU A 42 -14.76 -4.97 30.71
N VAL A 43 -13.73 -5.47 31.37
CA VAL A 43 -12.50 -4.73 31.64
C VAL A 43 -11.26 -5.60 31.34
N ILE A 44 -10.18 -4.96 30.94
CA ILE A 44 -8.87 -5.61 30.75
C ILE A 44 -8.07 -5.39 32.03
N VAL A 45 -7.50 -6.46 32.57
CA VAL A 45 -6.65 -6.38 33.76
C VAL A 45 -5.25 -6.95 33.51
N LYS A 46 -4.25 -6.31 34.12
CA LYS A 46 -2.95 -6.87 34.39
C LYS A 46 -2.96 -7.37 35.83
N TYR A 47 -2.54 -8.61 36.06
CA TYR A 47 -2.59 -9.21 37.39
C TYR A 47 -1.26 -9.88 37.80
N VAL A 48 -1.13 -10.22 39.08
CA VAL A 48 -0.01 -10.97 39.67
C VAL A 48 -0.55 -12.14 40.50
N GLY A 49 0.18 -13.25 40.53
CA GLY A 49 -0.25 -14.44 41.28
C GLY A 49 -1.39 -15.19 40.62
N ASP A 50 -2.32 -15.70 41.46
CA ASP A 50 -3.48 -16.49 40.99
C ASP A 50 -4.75 -15.64 40.95
N ILE A 51 -5.19 -15.31 39.72
CA ILE A 51 -6.39 -14.49 39.50
C ILE A 51 -7.69 -15.20 39.87
N GLU A 52 -7.72 -16.53 39.99
CA GLU A 52 -8.93 -17.28 40.40
C GLU A 52 -9.36 -16.98 41.83
N LYS A 53 -8.47 -16.49 42.68
CA LYS A 53 -8.82 -16.01 44.03
C LYS A 53 -9.85 -14.89 44.00
N ILE A 54 -9.89 -14.10 42.92
CA ILE A 54 -10.93 -13.08 42.75
C ILE A 54 -12.29 -13.74 42.57
N LYS A 55 -12.37 -14.84 41.82
CA LYS A 55 -13.62 -15.59 41.62
C LYS A 55 -14.08 -16.31 42.89
N GLU A 56 -13.11 -16.80 43.70
CA GLU A 56 -13.44 -17.38 45.01
C GLU A 56 -14.08 -16.34 45.96
N LYS A 57 -13.58 -15.11 45.91
CA LYS A 57 -14.09 -14.00 46.76
C LYS A 57 -15.33 -13.32 46.18
N TYR A 58 -15.43 -13.24 44.84
CA TYR A 58 -16.50 -12.62 44.09
C TYR A 58 -17.02 -13.57 43.01
N PRO A 59 -17.91 -14.52 43.32
CA PRO A 59 -18.34 -15.57 42.39
C PRO A 59 -19.07 -15.07 41.13
N SER A 60 -19.62 -13.84 41.16
CA SER A 60 -20.26 -13.23 39.98
C SER A 60 -19.27 -12.73 38.92
N VAL A 61 -18.00 -12.62 39.26
CA VAL A 61 -16.96 -12.16 38.31
C VAL A 61 -16.62 -13.27 37.32
N LEU A 62 -16.78 -12.98 36.02
CA LEU A 62 -16.32 -13.88 34.96
C LEU A 62 -14.88 -13.53 34.62
N ILE A 63 -14.04 -14.56 34.49
CA ILE A 63 -12.60 -14.39 34.21
C ILE A 63 -12.22 -15.15 32.93
N THR A 64 -11.68 -14.43 31.95
CA THR A 64 -11.05 -15.01 30.76
C THR A 64 -9.55 -14.70 30.79
N ARG A 65 -8.72 -15.72 31.01
CA ARG A 65 -7.25 -15.57 31.10
C ARG A 65 -6.64 -15.37 29.71
N LEU A 66 -5.67 -14.49 29.65
CA LEU A 66 -4.80 -14.24 28.49
C LEU A 66 -3.35 -14.57 28.86
N LEU A 67 -2.49 -14.69 27.85
CA LEU A 67 -1.05 -14.90 28.07
C LEU A 67 -0.40 -13.69 28.76
N GLY A 68 0.72 -13.89 29.45
CA GLY A 68 1.49 -12.81 30.05
C GLY A 68 0.85 -12.14 31.26
N ASN A 69 0.03 -12.88 32.02
CA ASN A 69 -0.69 -12.35 33.20
C ASN A 69 -1.64 -11.18 32.86
N TYR A 70 -2.34 -11.28 31.75
CA TYR A 70 -3.49 -10.46 31.44
C TYR A 70 -4.78 -11.29 31.52
N ALA A 71 -5.89 -10.62 31.81
CA ALA A 71 -7.20 -11.24 31.76
C ALA A 71 -8.26 -10.21 31.32
N VAL A 72 -9.36 -10.71 30.78
CA VAL A 72 -10.60 -9.96 30.59
C VAL A 72 -11.55 -10.38 31.70
N LEU A 73 -12.05 -9.40 32.45
CA LEU A 73 -13.04 -9.64 33.51
C LEU A 73 -14.38 -9.03 33.11
N VAL A 74 -15.47 -9.73 33.40
CA VAL A 74 -16.82 -9.13 33.41
C VAL A 74 -17.25 -8.98 34.86
N ILE A 75 -17.48 -7.74 35.30
CA ILE A 75 -17.67 -7.35 36.69
C ILE A 75 -18.90 -6.45 36.79
N GLU A 76 -19.81 -6.74 37.72
CA GLU A 76 -20.90 -5.83 38.07
C GLU A 76 -20.37 -4.43 38.42
N LYS A 77 -21.02 -3.37 37.93
CA LYS A 77 -20.60 -1.98 38.12
C LYS A 77 -20.26 -1.67 39.58
N SER A 78 -21.07 -2.17 40.50
CA SER A 78 -20.93 -1.98 41.96
C SER A 78 -19.65 -2.61 42.54
N LEU A 79 -19.10 -3.65 41.88
CA LEU A 79 -17.93 -4.41 42.36
C LEU A 79 -16.62 -3.98 41.72
N VAL A 80 -16.64 -3.19 40.65
CA VAL A 80 -15.42 -2.84 39.89
C VAL A 80 -14.33 -2.25 40.77
N ASN A 81 -14.69 -1.24 41.61
CA ASN A 81 -13.70 -0.60 42.47
C ASN A 81 -13.21 -1.55 43.59
N THR A 82 -14.06 -2.44 44.08
CA THR A 82 -13.72 -3.43 45.13
C THR A 82 -12.79 -4.51 44.58
N VAL A 83 -13.03 -4.98 43.36
CA VAL A 83 -12.17 -5.95 42.67
C VAL A 83 -10.82 -5.32 42.35
N ALA A 84 -10.77 -4.05 41.95
CA ALA A 84 -9.52 -3.34 41.68
C ALA A 84 -8.61 -3.24 42.91
N LEU A 85 -9.18 -3.23 44.12
CA LEU A 85 -8.43 -3.19 45.37
C LEU A 85 -7.80 -4.55 45.76
N CYS A 86 -8.14 -5.66 45.09
CA CYS A 86 -7.51 -6.95 45.36
C CYS A 86 -6.02 -6.90 45.08
N ASP A 87 -5.24 -7.66 45.88
CA ASP A 87 -3.78 -7.72 45.76
C ASP A 87 -3.35 -8.29 44.41
N GLU A 88 -4.15 -9.18 43.82
CA GLU A 88 -3.92 -9.81 42.52
C GLU A 88 -4.01 -8.80 41.37
N ILE A 89 -4.74 -7.70 41.49
CA ILE A 89 -4.90 -6.69 40.44
C ILE A 89 -3.76 -5.67 40.48
N ILE A 90 -3.03 -5.55 39.41
CA ILE A 90 -2.01 -4.50 39.22
C ILE A 90 -2.64 -3.27 38.58
N TYR A 91 -3.42 -3.45 37.52
CA TYR A 91 -4.05 -2.36 36.79
C TYR A 91 -5.31 -2.84 36.05
N MET A 92 -6.28 -1.96 35.88
CA MET A 92 -7.56 -2.23 35.24
C MET A 92 -7.92 -1.08 34.30
N GLU A 93 -8.25 -1.40 33.05
CA GLU A 93 -8.76 -0.42 32.09
C GLU A 93 -10.00 -0.94 31.36
N LYS A 94 -10.85 -0.01 30.90
CA LYS A 94 -11.95 -0.38 30.01
C LYS A 94 -11.44 -0.65 28.61
N PRO A 95 -12.10 -1.52 27.82
CA PRO A 95 -11.74 -1.71 26.43
C PRO A 95 -11.91 -0.41 25.64
N LYS A 96 -11.05 -0.22 24.65
CA LYS A 96 -11.12 0.89 23.70
C LYS A 96 -11.87 0.45 22.48
N GLN A 97 -12.72 1.31 21.95
CA GLN A 97 -13.46 1.04 20.73
C GLN A 97 -12.54 1.32 19.53
N PHE A 98 -12.43 0.35 18.64
CA PHE A 98 -11.77 0.53 17.34
C PHE A 98 -12.82 0.94 16.32
N ASN A 99 -12.57 2.02 15.60
CA ASN A 99 -13.43 2.46 14.50
C ASN A 99 -12.97 1.82 13.18
N TYR A 100 -13.93 1.54 12.32
CA TYR A 100 -13.73 0.91 11.03
C TYR A 100 -13.68 1.99 9.93
N ASP A 101 -12.60 2.04 9.11
CA ASP A 101 -12.13 3.26 8.46
C ASP A 101 -12.32 3.41 6.93
N VAL A 102 -13.07 2.56 6.19
CA VAL A 102 -13.37 2.85 4.76
C VAL A 102 -14.24 4.10 4.63
N TYR A 103 -15.21 4.26 5.51
CA TYR A 103 -16.10 5.42 5.52
C TYR A 103 -15.34 6.72 5.81
N GLU A 104 -14.41 6.69 6.75
CA GLU A 104 -13.56 7.85 7.06
C GLU A 104 -12.62 8.20 5.91
N GLY A 105 -12.05 7.20 5.22
CA GLY A 105 -11.23 7.44 4.02
C GLY A 105 -12.00 8.12 2.88
N SER A 106 -13.23 7.72 2.63
CA SER A 106 -14.10 8.35 1.62
C SER A 106 -14.53 9.76 2.01
N GLN A 107 -14.76 10.03 3.28
CA GLN A 107 -15.03 11.39 3.77
C GLN A 107 -13.79 12.28 3.65
N ALA A 108 -12.63 11.80 4.09
CA ALA A 108 -11.37 12.52 4.04
C ALA A 108 -10.92 12.85 2.61
N SER A 109 -11.38 12.08 1.62
CA SER A 109 -11.12 12.26 0.18
C SER A 109 -12.24 13.02 -0.56
N CYS A 110 -13.18 13.65 0.13
CA CYS A 110 -14.34 14.38 -0.41
C CYS A 110 -15.18 13.55 -1.42
N ILE A 111 -15.24 12.22 -1.24
CA ILE A 111 -15.96 11.31 -2.15
C ILE A 111 -17.44 11.26 -1.81
N THR A 112 -17.77 11.22 -0.52
CA THR A 112 -19.17 11.10 -0.04
C THR A 112 -20.12 12.14 -0.64
N PRO A 113 -19.78 13.44 -0.76
CA PRO A 113 -20.66 14.42 -1.40
C PRO A 113 -20.92 14.15 -2.87
N VAL A 114 -19.97 13.51 -3.57
CA VAL A 114 -20.08 13.22 -5.01
C VAL A 114 -21.06 12.07 -5.29
N HIS A 115 -21.28 11.18 -4.31
CA HIS A 115 -22.29 10.12 -4.38
C HIS A 115 -23.73 10.62 -4.24
N THR A 116 -23.92 11.88 -3.84
CA THR A 116 -25.22 12.47 -3.59
C THR A 116 -25.57 13.56 -4.62
N ASN A 117 -26.82 14.07 -4.56
CA ASN A 117 -27.24 15.18 -5.41
C ASN A 117 -26.35 16.43 -5.20
N PRO A 118 -25.91 17.16 -6.25
CA PRO A 118 -26.38 17.07 -7.64
C PRO A 118 -25.63 16.02 -8.49
N TYR A 119 -24.52 15.45 -8.02
CA TYR A 119 -23.65 14.62 -8.85
C TYR A 119 -24.17 13.19 -9.03
N ASN A 120 -24.54 12.50 -7.94
CA ASN A 120 -25.01 11.11 -7.93
C ASN A 120 -24.13 10.17 -8.77
N LEU A 121 -22.79 10.30 -8.62
CA LEU A 121 -21.82 9.45 -9.32
C LEU A 121 -21.60 8.15 -8.55
N THR A 122 -21.57 7.04 -9.25
CA THR A 122 -21.48 5.67 -8.68
C THR A 122 -20.42 4.79 -9.35
N GLY A 123 -19.83 5.27 -10.45
CA GLY A 123 -18.93 4.53 -11.33
C GLY A 123 -19.67 3.74 -12.43
N LYS A 124 -20.97 3.92 -12.56
CA LYS A 124 -21.78 3.23 -13.57
C LYS A 124 -21.33 3.57 -14.98
N GLY A 125 -21.15 2.54 -15.82
CA GLY A 125 -20.69 2.71 -17.20
C GLY A 125 -19.16 2.84 -17.33
N VAL A 126 -18.41 2.67 -16.25
CA VAL A 126 -16.94 2.68 -16.22
C VAL A 126 -16.42 1.34 -15.72
N LEU A 127 -15.30 0.88 -16.28
CA LEU A 127 -14.58 -0.30 -15.84
C LEU A 127 -13.57 0.08 -14.75
N VAL A 128 -13.47 -0.77 -13.73
CA VAL A 128 -12.37 -0.74 -12.76
C VAL A 128 -11.52 -1.98 -12.96
N GLY A 129 -10.28 -1.79 -13.40
CA GLY A 129 -9.28 -2.83 -13.57
C GLY A 129 -8.47 -3.02 -12.30
N ILE A 130 -8.42 -4.24 -11.76
CA ILE A 130 -7.56 -4.60 -10.61
C ILE A 130 -6.56 -5.63 -11.09
N ILE A 131 -5.30 -5.23 -11.16
CA ILE A 131 -4.17 -6.10 -11.49
C ILE A 131 -3.42 -6.36 -10.18
N ASP A 132 -3.59 -7.58 -9.60
CA ASP A 132 -3.14 -7.83 -8.22
C ASP A 132 -3.00 -9.35 -7.93
N SER A 133 -3.05 -9.77 -6.67
CA SER A 133 -2.98 -11.16 -6.21
C SER A 133 -4.22 -12.00 -6.53
N GLY A 134 -5.27 -11.41 -7.08
CA GLY A 134 -6.56 -12.03 -7.37
C GLY A 134 -7.72 -11.35 -6.67
N ILE A 135 -8.82 -12.07 -6.52
CA ILE A 135 -10.04 -11.61 -5.83
C ILE A 135 -10.80 -12.80 -5.24
N TYR A 136 -11.40 -12.61 -4.07
CA TYR A 136 -12.45 -13.48 -3.57
C TYR A 136 -13.76 -13.10 -4.27
N TYR A 137 -13.98 -13.68 -5.47
CA TYR A 137 -15.08 -13.30 -6.36
C TYR A 137 -16.48 -13.59 -5.79
N ALA A 138 -16.58 -14.49 -4.80
CA ALA A 138 -17.83 -14.79 -4.10
C ALA A 138 -18.12 -13.83 -2.93
N HIS A 139 -17.27 -12.83 -2.68
CA HIS A 139 -17.56 -11.83 -1.66
C HIS A 139 -18.79 -11.00 -2.04
N PRO A 140 -19.79 -10.83 -1.14
CA PRO A 140 -21.04 -10.13 -1.44
C PRO A 140 -20.87 -8.73 -2.03
N ALA A 141 -19.79 -8.03 -1.69
CA ALA A 141 -19.47 -6.70 -2.22
C ALA A 141 -19.22 -6.67 -3.74
N PHE A 142 -19.00 -7.80 -4.37
CA PHE A 142 -18.78 -7.92 -5.82
C PHE A 142 -19.95 -8.56 -6.56
N ILE A 143 -21.09 -8.76 -5.88
CA ILE A 143 -22.30 -9.38 -6.40
C ILE A 143 -23.43 -8.35 -6.39
N GLN A 144 -24.21 -8.29 -7.46
CA GLN A 144 -25.40 -7.48 -7.58
C GLN A 144 -26.56 -8.37 -8.06
N ASP A 145 -27.63 -8.47 -7.27
CA ASP A 145 -28.85 -9.25 -7.61
C ASP A 145 -28.54 -10.70 -8.03
N GLY A 146 -27.60 -11.35 -7.34
CA GLY A 146 -27.15 -12.74 -7.62
C GLY A 146 -26.22 -12.88 -8.83
N VAL A 147 -25.84 -11.79 -9.50
CA VAL A 147 -24.96 -11.77 -10.67
C VAL A 147 -23.61 -11.13 -10.29
N SER A 148 -22.51 -11.69 -10.80
CA SER A 148 -21.19 -11.11 -10.59
C SER A 148 -21.05 -9.74 -11.26
N ARG A 149 -20.46 -8.77 -10.55
CA ARG A 149 -20.04 -7.50 -11.14
C ARG A 149 -18.69 -7.59 -11.86
N ILE A 150 -17.99 -8.74 -11.74
CA ILE A 150 -16.75 -9.02 -12.44
C ILE A 150 -17.10 -9.48 -13.87
N ALA A 151 -16.74 -8.69 -14.87
CA ALA A 151 -16.94 -9.02 -16.27
C ALA A 151 -15.95 -10.10 -16.73
N TYR A 152 -14.71 -9.97 -16.31
CA TYR A 152 -13.62 -10.88 -16.63
C TYR A 152 -12.68 -11.06 -15.45
N LEU A 153 -12.27 -12.29 -15.20
CA LEU A 153 -11.20 -12.69 -14.28
C LEU A 153 -10.18 -13.52 -15.06
N TRP A 154 -9.01 -12.93 -15.32
CA TRP A 154 -7.87 -13.67 -15.87
C TRP A 154 -6.96 -14.13 -14.74
N ASP A 155 -6.96 -15.41 -14.47
CA ASP A 155 -6.04 -16.03 -13.52
C ASP A 155 -4.81 -16.56 -14.26
N GLN A 156 -3.69 -15.87 -14.13
CA GLN A 156 -2.43 -16.24 -14.75
C GLN A 156 -1.78 -17.48 -14.11
N THR A 157 -2.28 -17.95 -12.96
CA THR A 157 -1.73 -19.09 -12.21
C THR A 157 -2.36 -20.43 -12.58
N VAL A 158 -3.59 -20.46 -13.10
CA VAL A 158 -4.35 -21.65 -13.42
C VAL A 158 -4.11 -22.02 -14.89
N SER A 159 -3.44 -23.15 -15.13
CA SER A 159 -3.18 -23.64 -16.49
C SER A 159 -4.41 -24.33 -17.06
N ASN A 160 -4.93 -23.83 -18.19
CA ASN A 160 -5.94 -24.50 -18.99
C ASN A 160 -5.55 -24.36 -20.47
N ASN A 161 -5.16 -25.46 -21.11
CA ASN A 161 -4.67 -25.47 -22.48
C ASN A 161 -5.72 -25.12 -23.55
N SER A 162 -7.01 -24.98 -23.18
CA SER A 162 -8.12 -24.79 -24.13
C SER A 162 -8.49 -23.34 -24.41
N SER A 163 -7.92 -22.36 -23.69
CA SER A 163 -8.29 -20.93 -23.79
C SER A 163 -7.16 -20.00 -24.21
N HIS A 164 -6.03 -20.54 -24.68
CA HIS A 164 -4.90 -19.72 -25.10
C HIS A 164 -5.20 -18.99 -26.42
N SER A 165 -4.90 -17.70 -26.44
CA SER A 165 -4.97 -16.84 -27.62
C SER A 165 -3.77 -15.88 -27.61
N ASP A 166 -3.57 -15.13 -28.66
CA ASP A 166 -2.50 -14.11 -28.74
C ASP A 166 -2.58 -13.07 -27.62
N ILE A 167 -3.77 -12.87 -27.04
CA ILE A 167 -4.02 -11.92 -25.93
C ILE A 167 -3.88 -12.60 -24.56
N ILE A 168 -4.10 -13.92 -24.48
CA ILE A 168 -4.04 -14.72 -23.27
C ILE A 168 -3.07 -15.88 -23.53
N PRO A 169 -1.75 -15.61 -23.45
CA PRO A 169 -0.73 -16.61 -23.79
C PRO A 169 -0.62 -17.75 -22.77
N PHE A 170 -1.14 -17.55 -21.56
CA PHE A 170 -1.15 -18.53 -20.47
C PHE A 170 -2.27 -18.20 -19.47
N GLY A 171 -2.47 -19.08 -18.49
CA GLY A 171 -3.52 -18.89 -17.49
C GLY A 171 -4.91 -19.27 -18.00
N THR A 172 -5.93 -18.90 -17.25
CA THR A 172 -7.34 -19.18 -17.57
C THR A 172 -8.16 -17.91 -17.42
N LEU A 173 -9.02 -17.67 -18.42
CA LEU A 173 -9.98 -16.56 -18.41
C LEU A 173 -11.37 -17.09 -18.00
N TYR A 174 -11.97 -16.44 -17.02
CA TYR A 174 -13.34 -16.64 -16.59
C TYR A 174 -14.16 -15.40 -16.94
N ASP A 175 -15.27 -15.60 -17.63
CA ASP A 175 -16.24 -14.54 -17.93
C ASP A 175 -17.28 -14.41 -16.79
N ARG A 176 -18.12 -13.37 -16.90
CA ARG A 176 -19.18 -13.07 -15.93
C ARG A 176 -20.10 -14.27 -15.68
N ASP A 177 -20.50 -14.97 -16.74
CA ASP A 177 -21.46 -16.06 -16.66
C ASP A 177 -20.87 -17.26 -15.91
N THR A 178 -19.62 -17.60 -16.20
CA THR A 178 -18.86 -18.64 -15.47
C THR A 178 -18.70 -18.28 -14.00
N ILE A 179 -18.33 -17.02 -13.69
CA ILE A 179 -18.18 -16.56 -12.31
C ILE A 179 -19.54 -16.57 -11.60
N THR A 180 -20.60 -16.11 -12.25
CA THR A 180 -21.96 -16.11 -11.69
C THR A 180 -22.43 -17.54 -11.41
N LYS A 181 -22.15 -18.47 -12.32
CA LYS A 181 -22.45 -19.89 -12.11
C LYS A 181 -21.67 -20.46 -10.91
N ALA A 182 -20.40 -20.09 -10.75
CA ALA A 182 -19.61 -20.51 -9.59
C ALA A 182 -20.19 -19.96 -8.27
N ILE A 183 -20.55 -18.67 -8.23
CA ILE A 183 -21.14 -18.03 -7.04
C ILE A 183 -22.45 -18.71 -6.61
N ASN A 184 -23.26 -19.14 -7.58
CA ASN A 184 -24.57 -19.77 -7.34
C ASN A 184 -24.48 -21.31 -7.24
N ALA A 185 -23.27 -21.88 -7.13
CA ALA A 185 -23.07 -23.32 -6.96
C ALA A 185 -23.60 -23.81 -5.60
N GLU A 186 -24.03 -25.08 -5.55
CA GLU A 186 -24.64 -25.68 -4.35
C GLU A 186 -23.70 -25.70 -3.13
N ASN A 187 -22.39 -25.75 -3.36
CA ASN A 187 -21.38 -25.81 -2.31
C ASN A 187 -20.01 -25.27 -2.78
N SER A 188 -19.12 -25.06 -1.83
CA SER A 188 -17.78 -24.51 -2.09
C SER A 188 -16.90 -25.39 -2.99
N LEU A 189 -17.09 -26.71 -2.96
CA LEU A 189 -16.33 -27.63 -3.82
C LEU A 189 -16.74 -27.48 -5.29
N GLU A 190 -18.03 -27.39 -5.57
CA GLU A 190 -18.54 -27.15 -6.92
C GLU A 190 -18.20 -25.73 -7.41
N MET A 191 -18.26 -24.74 -6.52
CA MET A 191 -17.81 -23.38 -6.82
C MET A 191 -16.35 -23.38 -7.30
N GLN A 192 -15.44 -24.04 -6.56
CA GLN A 192 -14.03 -24.14 -6.93
C GLN A 192 -13.79 -24.98 -8.19
N ARG A 193 -14.67 -25.96 -8.48
CA ARG A 193 -14.59 -26.75 -9.71
C ARG A 193 -14.92 -25.91 -10.94
N ILE A 194 -15.86 -24.98 -10.83
CA ILE A 194 -16.26 -24.07 -11.93
C ILE A 194 -15.24 -22.95 -12.12
N CYS A 195 -14.81 -22.31 -11.02
CA CYS A 195 -13.83 -21.22 -11.05
C CYS A 195 -12.81 -21.40 -9.90
N PRO A 196 -11.69 -22.12 -10.14
CA PRO A 196 -10.70 -22.45 -9.10
C PRO A 196 -9.78 -21.28 -8.71
N SER A 197 -10.04 -20.09 -9.18
CA SER A 197 -9.24 -18.90 -8.84
C SER A 197 -9.41 -18.51 -7.37
N ILE A 198 -8.31 -18.39 -6.63
CA ILE A 198 -8.29 -18.06 -5.20
C ILE A 198 -7.29 -16.93 -4.94
N ASP A 199 -7.70 -15.90 -4.23
CA ASP A 199 -6.80 -14.87 -3.71
C ASP A 199 -6.24 -15.30 -2.35
N LEU A 200 -5.05 -15.91 -2.33
CA LEU A 200 -4.43 -16.41 -1.11
C LEU A 200 -3.99 -15.31 -0.15
N SER A 201 -3.48 -14.19 -0.67
CA SER A 201 -2.98 -13.08 0.14
C SER A 201 -4.08 -12.16 0.67
N GLY A 202 -5.23 -12.15 -0.01
CA GLY A 202 -6.33 -11.23 0.24
C GLY A 202 -6.01 -9.77 -0.08
N HIS A 203 -4.86 -9.50 -0.74
CA HIS A 203 -4.46 -8.14 -1.07
C HIS A 203 -5.34 -7.57 -2.18
N GLY A 204 -5.48 -8.27 -3.30
CA GLY A 204 -6.31 -7.83 -4.43
C GLY A 204 -7.80 -7.75 -4.08
N THR A 205 -8.32 -8.65 -3.23
CA THR A 205 -9.68 -8.58 -2.69
C THR A 205 -9.91 -7.28 -1.91
N HIS A 206 -8.95 -6.92 -1.06
CA HIS A 206 -9.01 -5.72 -0.25
C HIS A 206 -8.98 -4.45 -1.12
N VAL A 207 -8.04 -4.38 -2.05
CA VAL A 207 -7.89 -3.29 -3.04
C VAL A 207 -9.16 -3.12 -3.88
N ALA A 208 -9.72 -4.22 -4.42
CA ALA A 208 -10.96 -4.19 -5.19
C ALA A 208 -12.15 -3.66 -4.36
N GLY A 209 -12.20 -4.00 -3.07
CA GLY A 209 -13.22 -3.52 -2.15
C GLY A 209 -13.19 -2.01 -1.95
N ILE A 210 -11.99 -1.42 -1.78
CA ILE A 210 -11.82 0.05 -1.67
C ILE A 210 -12.24 0.74 -2.97
N ALA A 211 -11.74 0.25 -4.11
CA ALA A 211 -12.01 0.88 -5.40
C ALA A 211 -13.50 0.80 -5.79
N ALA A 212 -14.13 -0.38 -5.62
CA ALA A 212 -15.42 -0.65 -6.24
C ALA A 212 -16.36 -1.62 -5.50
N GLY A 213 -16.13 -1.94 -4.23
CA GLY A 213 -17.06 -2.75 -3.44
C GLY A 213 -18.42 -2.06 -3.27
N ASN A 214 -19.54 -2.76 -3.38
CA ASN A 214 -20.86 -2.16 -3.27
C ASN A 214 -21.36 -1.97 -1.82
N GLY A 215 -20.56 -2.40 -0.82
CA GLY A 215 -20.90 -2.30 0.59
C GLY A 215 -21.81 -3.42 1.11
N ASN A 216 -22.21 -4.38 0.29
CA ASN A 216 -23.00 -5.52 0.76
C ASN A 216 -22.11 -6.40 1.66
N GLY A 217 -22.54 -6.50 2.92
CA GLY A 217 -22.00 -7.43 3.90
C GLY A 217 -22.81 -8.72 3.94
N ASN A 218 -22.82 -9.42 5.06
CA ASN A 218 -23.53 -10.68 5.28
C ASN A 218 -25.06 -10.55 5.15
N GLY A 219 -25.58 -10.34 3.93
CA GLY A 219 -27.01 -10.41 3.56
C GLY A 219 -27.73 -9.07 3.60
N ASN A 220 -28.45 -8.79 2.56
CA ASN A 220 -29.57 -7.88 2.30
C ASN A 220 -29.58 -6.41 2.79
N GLU A 221 -28.65 -5.92 3.58
CA GLU A 221 -28.57 -4.51 3.93
C GLU A 221 -27.38 -3.86 3.23
N GLN A 222 -27.64 -2.85 2.41
CA GLN A 222 -26.62 -1.97 1.84
C GLN A 222 -25.95 -1.22 3.00
N ASN A 223 -24.88 -1.79 3.52
CA ASN A 223 -24.09 -1.11 4.52
C ASN A 223 -23.17 -0.09 3.84
N THR A 224 -23.63 1.16 3.78
CA THR A 224 -22.88 2.27 3.18
C THR A 224 -21.50 2.48 3.83
N LYS A 225 -21.31 2.02 5.05
CA LYS A 225 -20.06 2.11 5.81
C LYS A 225 -18.87 1.40 5.14
N TYR A 226 -19.13 0.30 4.43
CA TYR A 226 -18.07 -0.48 3.76
C TYR A 226 -18.10 -0.35 2.23
N ARG A 227 -18.81 0.65 1.75
CA ARG A 227 -18.92 0.92 0.32
C ARG A 227 -17.61 1.50 -0.21
N GLY A 228 -17.10 0.91 -1.28
CA GLY A 228 -15.99 1.44 -2.06
C GLY A 228 -16.39 2.68 -2.86
N VAL A 229 -15.41 3.29 -3.52
CA VAL A 229 -15.57 4.58 -4.19
C VAL A 229 -16.50 4.47 -5.41
N ALA A 230 -16.19 3.58 -6.37
CA ALA A 230 -16.94 3.40 -7.62
C ALA A 230 -17.84 2.15 -7.55
N TYR A 231 -18.77 2.12 -6.61
CA TYR A 231 -19.50 0.93 -6.17
C TYR A 231 -20.49 0.32 -7.19
N GLU A 232 -20.77 0.97 -8.30
CA GLU A 232 -21.55 0.42 -9.43
C GLU A 232 -20.69 0.13 -10.67
N SER A 233 -19.38 0.33 -10.60
CA SER A 233 -18.48 0.00 -11.71
C SER A 233 -18.48 -1.51 -11.99
N THR A 234 -18.25 -1.85 -13.24
CA THR A 234 -17.95 -3.22 -13.68
C THR A 234 -16.47 -3.49 -13.47
N LEU A 235 -16.14 -4.69 -12.97
CA LEU A 235 -14.78 -5.06 -12.62
C LEU A 235 -14.12 -5.91 -13.72
N ILE A 236 -12.85 -5.67 -13.97
CA ILE A 236 -11.94 -6.56 -14.69
C ILE A 236 -10.79 -6.90 -13.74
N ILE A 237 -10.57 -8.19 -13.49
CA ILE A 237 -9.58 -8.67 -12.54
C ILE A 237 -8.50 -9.44 -13.28
N VAL A 238 -7.24 -9.14 -13.00
CA VAL A 238 -6.12 -9.97 -13.40
C VAL A 238 -5.37 -10.42 -12.16
N LYS A 239 -5.40 -11.72 -11.91
CA LYS A 239 -4.59 -12.35 -10.90
C LYS A 239 -3.21 -12.66 -11.49
N LEU A 240 -2.19 -11.99 -10.99
CA LEU A 240 -0.83 -12.12 -11.48
C LEU A 240 -0.20 -13.45 -11.04
N LYS A 241 0.61 -14.00 -11.95
CA LYS A 241 1.44 -15.17 -11.69
C LYS A 241 2.77 -14.74 -11.07
N THR A 242 3.22 -15.47 -10.08
CA THR A 242 4.61 -15.41 -9.61
C THR A 242 5.46 -16.41 -10.40
N SER A 243 6.67 -16.04 -10.80
CA SER A 243 7.52 -16.87 -11.66
C SER A 243 8.64 -17.52 -10.86
N GLY A 244 8.92 -18.82 -11.13
CA GLY A 244 10.16 -19.47 -10.75
C GLY A 244 10.45 -19.58 -9.24
N GLY A 245 9.42 -19.63 -8.38
CA GLY A 245 9.60 -19.64 -6.92
C GLY A 245 9.73 -18.23 -6.31
N ALA A 246 9.64 -17.17 -7.13
CA ALA A 246 9.56 -15.80 -6.65
C ALA A 246 8.22 -15.53 -5.96
N SER A 247 8.26 -14.73 -4.90
CA SER A 247 7.05 -14.34 -4.17
C SER A 247 6.24 -13.23 -4.85
N PHE A 248 6.78 -12.61 -5.91
CA PHE A 248 6.23 -11.44 -6.58
C PHE A 248 6.18 -11.59 -8.11
N PRO A 249 5.23 -10.94 -8.80
CA PRO A 249 5.14 -10.95 -10.27
C PRO A 249 6.28 -10.16 -10.91
N THR A 250 6.52 -10.40 -12.20
CA THR A 250 7.49 -9.68 -13.01
C THR A 250 6.83 -8.63 -13.91
N THR A 251 7.63 -7.74 -14.48
CA THR A 251 7.16 -6.67 -15.39
C THR A 251 6.42 -7.22 -16.62
N THR A 252 6.80 -8.41 -17.11
CA THR A 252 6.13 -9.05 -18.26
C THR A 252 4.68 -9.42 -17.96
N GLN A 253 4.40 -10.01 -16.78
CA GLN A 253 3.03 -10.34 -16.38
C GLN A 253 2.17 -9.08 -16.23
N ILE A 254 2.76 -7.99 -15.75
CA ILE A 254 2.08 -6.70 -15.60
C ILE A 254 1.73 -6.10 -16.95
N MET A 255 2.68 -6.05 -17.89
CA MET A 255 2.44 -5.51 -19.23
C MET A 255 1.34 -6.28 -19.96
N LEU A 256 1.37 -7.62 -19.89
CA LEU A 256 0.31 -8.46 -20.46
C LEU A 256 -1.05 -8.22 -19.80
N ALA A 257 -1.09 -8.02 -18.47
CA ALA A 257 -2.31 -7.73 -17.74
C ALA A 257 -2.90 -6.37 -18.14
N VAL A 258 -2.07 -5.34 -18.31
CA VAL A 258 -2.48 -4.02 -18.80
C VAL A 258 -3.05 -4.12 -20.20
N ASP A 259 -2.32 -4.79 -21.13
CA ASP A 259 -2.79 -4.99 -22.52
C ASP A 259 -4.15 -5.67 -22.56
N PHE A 260 -4.33 -6.74 -21.76
CA PHE A 260 -5.60 -7.42 -21.62
C PHE A 260 -6.73 -6.49 -21.15
N CYS A 261 -6.51 -5.71 -20.08
CA CYS A 261 -7.50 -4.78 -19.54
C CYS A 261 -7.92 -3.73 -20.58
N ILE A 262 -6.96 -3.16 -21.31
CA ILE A 262 -7.22 -2.15 -22.35
C ILE A 262 -8.00 -2.76 -23.52
N ARG A 263 -7.60 -3.95 -24.01
CA ARG A 263 -8.36 -4.61 -25.09
C ARG A 263 -9.80 -4.92 -24.67
N LYS A 264 -10.01 -5.37 -23.43
CA LYS A 264 -11.38 -5.58 -22.91
C LYS A 264 -12.16 -4.28 -22.77
N SER A 265 -11.53 -3.17 -22.42
CA SER A 265 -12.20 -1.85 -22.40
C SER A 265 -12.63 -1.40 -23.80
N ILE A 266 -11.82 -1.68 -24.81
CA ILE A 266 -12.15 -1.41 -26.22
C ILE A 266 -13.31 -2.30 -26.67
N ASP A 267 -13.24 -3.62 -26.42
CA ASP A 267 -14.29 -4.59 -26.78
C ASP A 267 -15.65 -4.21 -26.17
N MET A 268 -15.64 -3.73 -24.92
CA MET A 268 -16.84 -3.30 -24.19
C MET A 268 -17.25 -1.85 -24.50
N ASN A 269 -16.44 -1.10 -25.23
CA ASN A 269 -16.60 0.34 -25.49
C ASN A 269 -16.84 1.17 -24.21
N MET A 270 -16.08 0.87 -23.14
CA MET A 270 -16.17 1.53 -21.84
C MET A 270 -14.79 2.10 -21.44
N PRO A 271 -14.71 3.29 -20.84
CA PRO A 271 -13.47 3.78 -20.26
C PRO A 271 -13.06 2.92 -19.04
N ILE A 272 -11.78 2.88 -18.73
CA ILE A 272 -11.25 2.04 -17.64
C ILE A 272 -10.32 2.82 -16.72
N SER A 273 -10.51 2.65 -15.41
CA SER A 273 -9.57 3.07 -14.37
C SER A 273 -8.86 1.84 -13.80
N ILE A 274 -7.54 1.78 -13.89
CA ILE A 274 -6.71 0.62 -13.54
C ILE A 274 -5.92 0.92 -12.28
N ASN A 275 -5.96 -0.02 -11.31
CA ASN A 275 -5.20 0.00 -10.08
C ASN A 275 -3.98 -0.90 -10.18
N LEU A 276 -2.80 -0.36 -9.82
CA LEU A 276 -1.54 -1.06 -9.66
C LEU A 276 -0.99 -0.82 -8.25
N SER A 277 -1.24 -1.78 -7.34
CA SER A 277 -0.85 -1.66 -5.93
C SER A 277 0.41 -2.47 -5.61
N PHE A 278 1.42 -2.39 -6.46
CA PHE A 278 2.72 -3.03 -6.32
C PHE A 278 3.80 -2.20 -7.01
N GLY A 279 5.05 -2.47 -6.68
CA GLY A 279 6.20 -1.78 -7.29
C GLY A 279 7.51 -2.46 -6.97
N THR A 280 8.56 -2.01 -7.64
CA THR A 280 9.94 -2.44 -7.43
C THR A 280 10.85 -1.24 -7.23
N SER A 281 11.92 -1.41 -6.47
CA SER A 281 13.00 -0.44 -6.34
C SER A 281 14.14 -0.67 -7.34
N ASN A 282 14.04 -1.68 -8.21
CA ASN A 282 15.05 -1.92 -9.24
C ASN A 282 14.81 -1.03 -10.46
N GLY A 283 15.77 -0.19 -10.82
CA GLY A 283 15.76 0.71 -11.95
C GLY A 283 16.04 2.15 -11.61
N SER A 284 15.96 3.03 -12.59
CA SER A 284 16.45 4.42 -12.51
C SER A 284 15.59 5.36 -11.66
N HIS A 285 14.41 4.98 -11.21
CA HIS A 285 13.45 5.86 -10.53
C HIS A 285 13.16 7.18 -11.28
N SER A 286 13.40 7.18 -12.60
CA SER A 286 13.28 8.35 -13.49
C SER A 286 12.06 8.33 -14.41
N GLY A 287 11.25 7.26 -14.37
CA GLY A 287 10.10 7.10 -15.26
C GLY A 287 10.47 6.58 -16.66
N THR A 288 11.65 5.99 -16.83
CA THR A 288 12.22 5.64 -18.16
C THR A 288 12.41 4.14 -18.41
N SER A 289 11.92 3.26 -17.52
CA SER A 289 11.92 1.82 -17.78
C SER A 289 10.96 1.46 -18.93
N LEU A 290 11.14 0.30 -19.57
CA LEU A 290 10.22 -0.15 -20.63
C LEU A 290 8.78 -0.30 -20.15
N LEU A 291 8.55 -0.74 -18.91
CA LEU A 291 7.22 -0.80 -18.32
C LEU A 291 6.62 0.60 -18.20
N GLU A 292 7.37 1.57 -17.70
CA GLU A 292 6.91 2.95 -17.52
C GLU A 292 6.60 3.63 -18.85
N ALA A 293 7.49 3.49 -19.82
CA ALA A 293 7.27 3.99 -21.19
C ALA A 293 6.03 3.36 -21.84
N TYR A 294 5.77 2.08 -21.57
CA TYR A 294 4.56 1.40 -22.03
C TYR A 294 3.30 1.95 -21.35
N LEU A 295 3.30 2.15 -20.04
CA LEU A 295 2.16 2.74 -19.31
C LEU A 295 1.88 4.17 -19.79
N ASP A 296 2.92 4.97 -20.02
CA ASP A 296 2.81 6.33 -20.55
C ASP A 296 2.20 6.34 -21.96
N TYR A 297 2.65 5.41 -22.82
CA TYR A 297 2.04 5.24 -24.14
C TYR A 297 0.54 4.88 -24.05
N ILE A 298 0.20 3.92 -23.20
CA ILE A 298 -1.19 3.48 -23.03
C ILE A 298 -2.05 4.63 -22.48
N ALA A 299 -1.60 5.31 -21.44
CA ALA A 299 -2.34 6.42 -20.82
C ALA A 299 -2.57 7.60 -21.80
N GLY A 300 -1.63 7.85 -22.71
CA GLY A 300 -1.72 8.91 -23.71
C GLY A 300 -2.61 8.56 -24.92
N ASN A 301 -2.88 7.28 -25.19
CA ASN A 301 -3.53 6.85 -26.43
C ASN A 301 -4.91 6.18 -26.22
N TYR A 302 -5.28 5.80 -24.99
CA TYR A 302 -6.52 5.07 -24.72
C TYR A 302 -7.34 5.76 -23.63
N ARG A 303 -8.64 5.48 -23.56
CA ARG A 303 -9.55 6.04 -22.56
C ARG A 303 -9.36 5.36 -21.21
N CYS A 304 -8.19 5.57 -20.62
CA CYS A 304 -7.83 4.95 -19.35
C CYS A 304 -7.14 5.93 -18.40
N ALA A 305 -7.02 5.53 -17.14
CA ALA A 305 -6.16 6.13 -16.14
C ALA A 305 -5.54 5.02 -15.29
N PHE A 306 -4.30 5.25 -14.81
CA PHE A 306 -3.59 4.35 -13.91
C PHE A 306 -3.38 5.02 -12.57
N SER A 307 -3.80 4.38 -11.49
CA SER A 307 -3.44 4.77 -10.12
C SER A 307 -2.42 3.79 -9.58
N VAL A 308 -1.27 4.29 -9.17
CA VAL A 308 -0.12 3.47 -8.77
C VAL A 308 0.35 3.87 -7.37
N GLY A 309 0.47 2.91 -6.46
CA GLY A 309 1.03 3.17 -5.13
C GLY A 309 2.48 3.64 -5.20
N SER A 310 2.84 4.67 -4.44
CA SER A 310 4.18 5.26 -4.45
C SER A 310 5.28 4.37 -3.83
N GLY A 311 4.90 3.26 -3.20
CA GLY A 311 5.80 2.35 -2.48
C GLY A 311 5.77 2.55 -0.97
N ASN A 312 6.34 1.57 -0.24
CA ASN A 312 6.30 1.54 1.23
C ASN A 312 7.71 1.62 1.85
N ASP A 313 8.71 2.08 1.10
CA ASP A 313 10.11 2.14 1.53
C ASP A 313 10.59 3.55 1.94
N GLY A 314 9.68 4.51 2.13
CA GLY A 314 10.02 5.88 2.55
C GLY A 314 10.80 5.97 3.87
N ALA A 315 10.67 4.96 4.75
CA ALA A 315 11.47 4.80 5.98
C ALA A 315 12.22 3.46 6.00
N GLY A 316 12.42 2.85 4.82
CA GLY A 316 12.98 1.49 4.70
C GLY A 316 14.50 1.43 4.69
N PHE A 317 15.21 2.56 4.73
CA PHE A 317 16.67 2.64 4.70
C PHE A 317 17.32 1.92 3.50
N GLY A 318 16.59 1.78 2.38
CA GLY A 318 17.05 1.10 1.16
C GLY A 318 17.63 2.01 0.09
N HIS A 319 17.77 3.31 0.35
CA HIS A 319 18.32 4.29 -0.60
C HIS A 319 19.44 5.10 0.04
N ALA A 320 20.53 5.30 -0.69
CA ALA A 320 21.61 6.20 -0.33
C ALA A 320 21.98 7.06 -1.55
N ASN A 321 22.37 8.31 -1.32
CA ASN A 321 22.69 9.22 -2.40
C ASN A 321 23.77 10.24 -2.01
N GLY A 322 24.32 10.90 -3.02
CA GLY A 322 25.24 12.02 -2.85
C GLY A 322 25.29 12.94 -4.06
N ARG A 323 25.96 14.09 -3.89
CA ARG A 323 26.11 15.14 -4.91
C ARG A 323 27.57 15.54 -5.13
N SER A 324 28.50 14.67 -4.71
CA SER A 324 29.94 14.87 -4.90
C SER A 324 30.68 13.55 -4.83
N TYR A 325 31.89 13.52 -5.33
CA TYR A 325 32.88 12.45 -5.16
C TYR A 325 34.15 13.04 -4.51
N PRO A 326 34.98 12.26 -3.80
CA PRO A 326 34.77 10.85 -3.46
C PRO A 326 33.58 10.63 -2.54
N ALA A 327 33.00 9.45 -2.56
CA ALA A 327 31.86 9.09 -1.74
C ALA A 327 31.91 7.62 -1.29
N ASP A 328 31.44 7.37 -0.10
CA ASP A 328 31.26 6.01 0.45
C ASP A 328 29.79 5.76 0.78
N ALA A 329 29.28 4.62 0.34
CA ALA A 329 27.99 4.10 0.78
C ALA A 329 28.24 2.86 1.66
N GLU A 330 27.96 2.98 2.95
CA GLU A 330 28.09 1.90 3.93
C GLU A 330 26.79 1.12 4.03
N LEU A 331 26.88 -0.20 3.83
CA LEU A 331 25.77 -1.14 3.76
C LEU A 331 25.93 -2.20 4.85
N ALA A 332 25.05 -2.19 5.84
CA ALA A 332 24.92 -3.29 6.78
C ALA A 332 24.17 -4.45 6.11
N ILE A 333 24.76 -5.65 6.10
CA ILE A 333 24.10 -6.88 5.65
C ILE A 333 23.81 -7.77 6.85
N GLY A 334 22.52 -8.06 7.05
CA GLY A 334 22.03 -8.94 8.12
C GLY A 334 22.16 -10.43 7.78
N TYR A 335 21.92 -11.29 8.77
CA TYR A 335 21.93 -12.74 8.59
C TYR A 335 20.55 -13.33 8.90
N PRO A 336 20.04 -14.25 8.08
CA PRO A 336 20.58 -14.73 6.80
C PRO A 336 20.22 -13.82 5.62
N GLU A 337 21.15 -13.58 4.69
CA GLU A 337 20.91 -12.90 3.41
C GLU A 337 21.54 -13.74 2.29
N PRO A 338 20.77 -14.48 1.47
CA PRO A 338 21.32 -15.38 0.47
C PRO A 338 21.89 -14.66 -0.76
N SER A 339 21.22 -13.58 -1.18
CA SER A 339 21.64 -12.72 -2.28
C SER A 339 21.12 -11.30 -2.08
N LEU A 340 21.81 -10.32 -2.65
CA LEU A 340 21.41 -8.93 -2.57
C LEU A 340 21.78 -8.19 -3.85
N SER A 341 20.76 -7.65 -4.51
CA SER A 341 20.93 -6.75 -5.65
C SER A 341 21.16 -5.33 -5.16
N ILE A 342 22.09 -4.61 -5.76
CA ILE A 342 22.41 -3.21 -5.48
C ILE A 342 22.43 -2.48 -6.80
N ASP A 343 21.62 -1.45 -6.95
CA ASP A 343 21.40 -0.73 -8.19
C ASP A 343 21.94 0.69 -8.06
N LEU A 344 23.14 0.94 -8.62
CA LEU A 344 23.81 2.23 -8.63
C LEU A 344 23.53 2.97 -9.93
N TRP A 345 23.04 4.18 -9.82
CA TRP A 345 22.79 5.07 -10.95
C TRP A 345 23.58 6.36 -10.82
N LYS A 346 24.16 6.82 -11.92
CA LYS A 346 24.89 8.08 -12.01
C LYS A 346 24.72 8.75 -13.38
N LYS A 347 25.17 9.97 -13.50
CA LYS A 347 25.26 10.63 -14.78
C LYS A 347 26.32 9.93 -15.65
N TYR A 348 26.00 9.70 -16.93
CA TYR A 348 26.87 9.00 -17.85
C TYR A 348 28.25 9.67 -18.03
N TRP A 349 28.30 11.00 -17.99
CA TRP A 349 29.52 11.79 -18.21
C TRP A 349 30.44 11.92 -17.00
N ASP A 350 30.09 11.34 -15.87
CA ASP A 350 30.95 11.26 -14.69
C ASP A 350 31.70 9.92 -14.71
N ASP A 351 33.02 9.97 -14.75
CA ASP A 351 33.89 8.81 -14.67
C ASP A 351 34.37 8.62 -13.24
N ILE A 352 34.12 7.45 -12.70
CA ILE A 352 34.50 7.04 -11.35
C ILE A 352 35.21 5.69 -11.35
N GLN A 353 36.06 5.45 -10.36
CA GLN A 353 36.53 4.14 -10.01
C GLN A 353 35.66 3.57 -8.90
N LEU A 354 35.10 2.39 -9.14
CA LEU A 354 34.27 1.69 -8.16
C LEU A 354 35.15 0.76 -7.31
N GLN A 355 35.00 0.81 -5.99
CA GLN A 355 35.65 -0.10 -5.05
C GLN A 355 34.61 -0.72 -4.13
N ILE A 356 34.79 -1.99 -3.77
CA ILE A 356 33.91 -2.72 -2.86
C ILE A 356 34.78 -3.32 -1.77
N THR A 357 34.50 -2.98 -0.51
CA THR A 357 35.20 -3.52 0.67
C THR A 357 34.25 -4.42 1.45
N ALA A 358 34.69 -5.65 1.72
CA ALA A 358 33.95 -6.62 2.52
C ALA A 358 34.18 -6.43 4.05
N PRO A 359 33.37 -7.05 4.92
CA PRO A 359 33.49 -6.92 6.38
C PRO A 359 34.85 -7.34 6.96
N ASN A 360 35.58 -8.23 6.29
CA ASN A 360 36.94 -8.65 6.67
C ASN A 360 38.06 -7.67 6.23
N ASN A 361 37.69 -6.53 5.62
CA ASN A 361 38.54 -5.52 4.98
C ASN A 361 39.21 -5.95 3.67
N ASP A 362 38.88 -7.10 3.11
CA ASP A 362 39.26 -7.39 1.72
C ASP A 362 38.61 -6.39 0.78
N MET A 363 39.38 -5.89 -0.17
CA MET A 363 38.95 -4.83 -1.07
C MET A 363 39.10 -5.25 -2.53
N LEU A 364 38.03 -5.06 -3.28
CA LEU A 364 37.99 -5.15 -4.73
C LEU A 364 38.07 -3.74 -5.32
N VAL A 365 39.05 -3.49 -6.17
CA VAL A 365 39.16 -2.25 -6.95
C VAL A 365 38.91 -2.59 -8.41
N LEU A 366 37.89 -1.97 -9.01
CA LEU A 366 37.58 -2.19 -10.42
C LEU A 366 38.52 -1.35 -11.32
N PRO A 367 38.83 -1.82 -12.55
CA PRO A 367 39.64 -1.05 -13.48
C PRO A 367 39.02 0.31 -13.85
N ASP A 368 39.83 1.36 -13.95
CA ASP A 368 39.40 2.75 -14.25
C ASP A 368 38.59 2.89 -15.55
N THR A 369 38.75 1.95 -16.48
CA THR A 369 38.08 1.99 -17.79
C THR A 369 36.62 1.52 -17.75
N ILE A 370 36.13 0.99 -16.64
CA ILE A 370 34.80 0.35 -16.56
C ILE A 370 33.69 1.37 -16.74
N THR A 371 33.78 2.54 -16.10
CA THR A 371 32.69 3.52 -16.10
C THR A 371 32.63 4.37 -17.37
N ASN A 372 33.67 4.33 -18.21
CA ASN A 372 33.76 5.08 -19.47
C ASN A 372 33.49 4.22 -20.74
N GLN A 373 33.00 2.99 -20.57
CA GLN A 373 32.74 2.13 -21.76
C GLN A 373 31.33 2.34 -22.30
N ALA A 374 31.22 2.85 -23.52
CA ALA A 374 29.96 2.84 -24.28
C ALA A 374 29.44 1.40 -24.57
N LYS A 375 30.27 0.40 -24.35
CA LYS A 375 29.93 -1.02 -24.44
C LYS A 375 29.71 -1.57 -23.07
N GLY A 376 28.63 -2.35 -22.88
CA GLY A 376 28.36 -3.02 -21.63
C GLY A 376 29.53 -3.88 -21.14
N PHE A 377 29.68 -3.99 -19.86
CA PHE A 377 30.68 -4.83 -19.22
C PHE A 377 30.00 -5.76 -18.18
N THR A 378 30.61 -6.91 -17.91
CA THR A 378 30.22 -7.84 -16.86
C THR A 378 31.46 -8.45 -16.27
N TYR A 379 31.59 -8.36 -14.93
CA TYR A 379 32.68 -8.95 -14.17
C TYR A 379 32.14 -9.85 -13.06
N ARG A 380 32.90 -10.87 -12.74
CA ARG A 380 32.64 -11.73 -11.58
C ARG A 380 33.89 -11.79 -10.73
N TYR A 381 33.72 -11.56 -9.45
CA TYR A 381 34.76 -11.64 -8.42
C TYR A 381 34.27 -12.48 -7.25
N ASN A 382 35.20 -12.93 -6.41
CA ASN A 382 34.87 -13.50 -5.11
C ASN A 382 35.59 -12.69 -4.03
N LEU A 383 34.88 -12.23 -3.05
CA LEU A 383 35.40 -11.44 -1.94
C LEU A 383 34.76 -11.96 -0.65
N ASP A 384 35.57 -12.32 0.34
CA ASP A 384 35.10 -12.85 1.61
C ASP A 384 34.09 -14.01 1.48
N GLY A 385 34.31 -14.93 0.53
CA GLY A 385 33.41 -16.06 0.27
C GLY A 385 32.09 -15.71 -0.42
N THR A 386 31.90 -14.44 -0.79
CA THR A 386 30.73 -13.93 -1.52
C THR A 386 31.10 -13.72 -2.99
N ASP A 387 30.32 -14.28 -3.90
CA ASP A 387 30.45 -14.01 -5.32
C ASP A 387 29.81 -12.66 -5.64
N ILE A 388 30.54 -11.80 -6.36
CA ILE A 388 30.12 -10.45 -6.73
C ILE A 388 30.03 -10.39 -8.25
N TYR A 389 28.85 -10.14 -8.78
CA TYR A 389 28.63 -9.85 -10.19
C TYR A 389 28.44 -8.35 -10.33
N ILE A 390 29.18 -7.73 -11.24
CA ILE A 390 29.09 -6.30 -11.53
C ILE A 390 28.89 -6.14 -13.01
N THR A 391 27.79 -5.53 -13.38
CA THR A 391 27.46 -5.25 -14.78
C THR A 391 27.03 -3.81 -14.96
N GLY A 392 27.30 -3.25 -16.10
CA GLY A 392 26.88 -1.90 -16.44
C GLY A 392 27.10 -1.61 -17.92
N GLY A 393 26.65 -0.46 -18.34
CA GLY A 393 26.75 -0.05 -19.74
C GLY A 393 26.62 1.44 -19.92
N GLY A 394 26.67 1.88 -21.17
CA GLY A 394 26.40 3.24 -21.57
C GLY A 394 24.88 3.55 -21.53
N PRO A 395 24.50 4.77 -21.96
CA PRO A 395 23.11 5.17 -22.06
C PRO A 395 22.29 4.21 -22.92
N SER A 396 21.05 3.95 -22.52
CA SER A 396 20.08 3.19 -23.30
C SER A 396 19.24 4.12 -24.19
N PRO A 397 18.48 3.61 -25.18
CA PRO A 397 17.55 4.44 -25.95
C PRO A 397 16.49 5.16 -25.11
N TYR A 398 16.24 4.71 -23.89
CA TYR A 398 15.22 5.24 -22.98
C TYR A 398 15.80 6.02 -21.80
N SER A 399 17.11 5.90 -21.54
CA SER A 399 17.76 6.59 -20.42
C SER A 399 19.16 7.08 -20.77
N PRO A 400 19.44 8.40 -20.63
CA PRO A 400 20.78 8.95 -20.85
C PRO A 400 21.74 8.73 -19.67
N PHE A 401 21.32 7.93 -18.67
CA PHE A 401 22.07 7.70 -17.44
C PHE A 401 22.78 6.35 -17.48
N GLN A 402 23.73 6.17 -16.59
CA GLN A 402 24.47 4.93 -16.46
C GLN A 402 24.02 4.16 -15.23
N GLU A 403 23.63 2.91 -15.46
CA GLU A 403 23.40 1.90 -14.43
C GLU A 403 24.66 1.09 -14.19
N ILE A 404 24.98 0.85 -12.94
CA ILE A 404 25.95 -0.15 -12.48
C ILE A 404 25.23 -1.07 -11.51
N PHE A 405 24.88 -2.25 -12.00
CA PHE A 405 24.18 -3.25 -11.23
C PHE A 405 25.18 -4.19 -10.56
N ILE A 406 25.04 -4.37 -9.26
CA ILE A 406 25.91 -5.22 -8.43
C ILE A 406 25.02 -6.28 -7.77
N GLU A 407 25.36 -7.55 -7.98
CA GLU A 407 24.69 -8.67 -7.33
C GLU A 407 25.69 -9.38 -6.41
N LEU A 408 25.39 -9.40 -5.12
CA LEU A 408 26.11 -10.17 -4.11
C LEU A 408 25.42 -11.53 -3.96
N MET A 409 26.17 -12.63 -4.06
CA MET A 409 25.66 -13.99 -3.89
C MET A 409 26.54 -14.76 -2.89
N GLY A 410 25.98 -15.11 -1.75
CA GLY A 410 26.63 -16.00 -0.81
C GLY A 410 26.61 -17.45 -1.31
N SER A 411 27.63 -18.27 -0.98
CA SER A 411 27.58 -19.71 -1.25
C SER A 411 26.40 -20.40 -0.55
N GLN A 412 26.03 -19.95 0.62
CA GLN A 412 24.80 -20.18 1.36
C GLN A 412 24.19 -18.83 1.73
N TYR A 413 24.97 -17.94 2.31
CA TYR A 413 24.61 -16.57 2.69
C TYR A 413 25.79 -15.64 2.42
N ILE A 414 25.51 -14.37 2.17
CA ILE A 414 26.50 -13.29 2.07
C ILE A 414 27.17 -13.12 3.43
N SER A 415 28.46 -12.83 3.47
CA SER A 415 29.18 -12.51 4.71
C SER A 415 28.49 -11.34 5.43
N PRO A 416 27.92 -11.55 6.64
CA PRO A 416 27.20 -10.50 7.35
C PRO A 416 28.16 -9.46 7.92
N GLY A 417 27.71 -8.22 8.01
CA GLY A 417 28.52 -7.12 8.52
C GLY A 417 28.42 -5.88 7.66
N ILE A 418 29.40 -4.99 7.78
CA ILE A 418 29.41 -3.73 7.04
C ILE A 418 30.20 -3.91 5.74
N TRP A 419 29.52 -3.81 4.63
CA TRP A 419 30.08 -3.67 3.30
C TRP A 419 30.19 -2.19 2.95
N LYS A 420 31.20 -1.80 2.17
CA LYS A 420 31.38 -0.43 1.72
C LYS A 420 31.55 -0.37 0.23
N ILE A 421 30.78 0.50 -0.41
CA ILE A 421 30.86 0.83 -1.83
C ILE A 421 31.49 2.23 -1.92
N SER A 422 32.71 2.32 -2.44
CA SER A 422 33.43 3.59 -2.60
C SER A 422 33.44 4.03 -4.05
N LEU A 423 33.16 5.29 -4.28
CA LEU A 423 33.08 5.96 -5.55
C LEU A 423 34.19 7.01 -5.64
N GLU A 424 35.30 6.66 -6.28
CA GLU A 424 36.47 7.53 -6.40
C GLU A 424 36.44 8.31 -7.74
N PRO A 425 36.64 9.63 -7.73
CA PRO A 425 36.54 10.44 -8.94
C PRO A 425 37.72 10.24 -9.89
N ILE A 426 37.44 10.05 -11.17
CA ILE A 426 38.41 10.10 -12.27
C ILE A 426 38.21 11.39 -13.05
N SER A 427 36.99 11.63 -13.53
CA SER A 427 36.59 12.86 -14.23
C SER A 427 35.12 13.15 -13.96
N VAL A 428 34.85 14.22 -13.24
CA VAL A 428 33.51 14.56 -12.73
C VAL A 428 33.02 15.88 -13.29
N LYS A 429 31.76 15.89 -13.76
CA LYS A 429 31.08 17.09 -14.26
C LYS A 429 29.84 17.45 -13.43
N ASP A 430 29.14 16.45 -12.91
CA ASP A 430 27.89 16.62 -12.14
C ASP A 430 28.08 16.24 -10.66
N GLY A 431 28.55 15.02 -10.41
CA GLY A 431 28.82 14.53 -9.07
C GLY A 431 27.64 13.81 -8.40
N SER A 432 26.47 13.73 -9.04
CA SER A 432 25.29 13.07 -8.48
C SER A 432 25.32 11.57 -8.68
N TRP A 433 24.98 10.85 -7.62
CA TRP A 433 24.81 9.39 -7.62
C TRP A 433 23.71 8.98 -6.65
N ASP A 434 23.06 7.88 -6.96
CA ASP A 434 22.00 7.30 -6.14
C ASP A 434 22.13 5.77 -6.18
N ILE A 435 21.91 5.10 -5.05
CA ILE A 435 22.01 3.64 -4.92
C ILE A 435 20.76 3.13 -4.22
N TRP A 436 20.14 2.11 -4.79
CA TRP A 436 18.96 1.44 -4.22
C TRP A 436 19.23 -0.02 -3.91
N LEU A 437 18.61 -0.50 -2.83
CA LEU A 437 18.46 -1.91 -2.47
C LEU A 437 17.05 -2.38 -2.86
N PRO A 438 16.81 -3.69 -2.95
CA PRO A 438 15.47 -4.23 -3.06
C PRO A 438 14.58 -3.73 -1.93
N SER A 439 13.26 -3.67 -2.18
CA SER A 439 12.27 -3.31 -1.17
C SER A 439 12.49 -4.07 0.14
N GLY A 440 12.21 -3.42 1.27
CA GLY A 440 12.36 -4.01 2.60
C GLY A 440 11.65 -5.36 2.80
N ALA A 441 10.61 -5.63 2.00
CA ALA A 441 9.93 -6.93 1.97
C ALA A 441 10.75 -8.07 1.30
N LEU A 442 11.80 -7.73 0.54
CA LEU A 442 12.60 -8.67 -0.26
C LEU A 442 14.00 -8.90 0.31
N ARG A 443 14.37 -8.27 1.40
CA ARG A 443 15.68 -8.36 2.03
C ARG A 443 15.55 -8.61 3.54
N ASN A 444 16.63 -9.04 4.16
CA ASN A 444 16.66 -9.18 5.61
C ASN A 444 16.37 -7.83 6.29
N ALA A 445 15.61 -7.85 7.38
CA ALA A 445 15.21 -6.62 8.09
C ALA A 445 16.40 -5.82 8.67
N GLN A 446 17.57 -6.45 8.83
CA GLN A 446 18.81 -5.81 9.28
C GLN A 446 19.70 -5.36 8.11
N THR A 447 19.30 -5.65 6.85
CA THR A 447 20.04 -5.21 5.66
C THR A 447 19.59 -3.83 5.26
N SER A 448 20.48 -2.83 5.36
CA SER A 448 20.15 -1.42 5.09
C SER A 448 21.40 -0.57 4.91
N PHE A 449 21.27 0.59 4.26
CA PHE A 449 22.32 1.62 4.31
C PHE A 449 22.40 2.24 5.70
N ILE A 450 23.63 2.49 6.18
CA ILE A 450 23.88 3.14 7.48
C ILE A 450 23.47 4.62 7.39
N HIS A 451 23.81 5.27 6.28
CA HIS A 451 23.46 6.65 5.99
C HIS A 451 22.41 6.69 4.87
N ALA A 452 21.20 6.23 5.16
CA ALA A 452 20.12 6.18 4.19
C ALA A 452 19.43 7.53 4.01
N SER A 453 18.94 7.77 2.79
CA SER A 453 18.09 8.91 2.43
C SER A 453 16.62 8.46 2.34
N PRO A 454 15.66 9.16 2.95
CA PRO A 454 14.24 8.88 2.78
C PRO A 454 13.66 9.42 1.47
N ASP A 455 14.40 10.28 0.75
CA ASP A 455 13.98 10.88 -0.50
C ASP A 455 14.27 9.96 -1.68
N ILE A 456 13.57 10.15 -2.80
CA ILE A 456 13.67 9.35 -4.02
C ILE A 456 13.47 7.84 -3.74
N THR A 457 12.44 7.53 -2.94
CA THR A 457 12.03 6.18 -2.55
C THR A 457 10.71 5.74 -3.21
N LEU A 458 10.30 6.45 -4.27
CA LEU A 458 9.19 6.02 -5.13
C LEU A 458 9.54 4.71 -5.81
N THR A 459 8.60 3.76 -5.85
CA THR A 459 8.81 2.51 -6.58
C THR A 459 8.39 2.64 -8.04
N ILE A 460 9.02 1.86 -8.92
CA ILE A 460 8.60 1.69 -10.32
C ILE A 460 7.36 0.75 -10.33
N PRO A 461 6.24 1.09 -11.04
CA PRO A 461 6.14 2.13 -12.04
C PRO A 461 5.49 3.46 -11.59
N SER A 462 5.50 3.80 -10.31
CA SER A 462 4.87 5.04 -9.85
C SER A 462 5.59 6.30 -10.35
N THR A 463 6.84 6.15 -10.78
CA THR A 463 7.66 7.19 -11.38
C THR A 463 7.33 7.50 -12.85
N ALA A 464 6.52 6.67 -13.52
CA ALA A 464 6.04 6.95 -14.89
C ALA A 464 5.30 8.30 -14.97
N GLN A 465 5.44 9.00 -16.09
CA GLN A 465 4.96 10.39 -16.23
C GLN A 465 3.43 10.48 -16.19
N ASN A 466 2.73 9.61 -16.94
CA ASN A 466 1.30 9.72 -17.19
C ASN A 466 0.45 8.89 -16.21
N VAL A 467 1.06 8.14 -15.30
CA VAL A 467 0.33 7.49 -14.20
C VAL A 467 0.07 8.48 -13.07
N ILE A 468 -0.95 8.21 -12.27
CA ILE A 468 -1.23 8.94 -11.04
C ILE A 468 -0.51 8.21 -9.91
N SER A 469 0.61 8.75 -9.46
CA SER A 469 1.37 8.25 -8.32
C SER A 469 0.71 8.67 -7.01
N VAL A 470 0.41 7.70 -6.15
CA VAL A 470 -0.40 7.90 -4.95
C VAL A 470 0.40 7.55 -3.70
N GLY A 471 0.70 8.55 -2.88
CA GLY A 471 1.25 8.36 -1.55
C GLY A 471 0.17 8.11 -0.51
N ALA A 472 0.60 7.73 0.71
CA ALA A 472 -0.30 7.39 1.80
C ALA A 472 -0.23 8.39 2.96
N TYR A 473 -1.39 8.66 3.58
CA TYR A 473 -1.48 9.37 4.85
C TYR A 473 -2.48 8.69 5.79
N ASP A 474 -2.36 8.98 7.08
CA ASP A 474 -3.34 8.58 8.10
C ASP A 474 -4.42 9.67 8.20
N SER A 475 -5.64 9.36 7.77
CA SER A 475 -6.77 10.29 7.75
C SER A 475 -7.26 10.70 9.15
N ARG A 476 -6.96 9.93 10.19
CA ARG A 476 -7.34 10.23 11.58
C ARG A 476 -6.42 11.28 12.21
N THR A 477 -5.13 11.21 11.88
CA THR A 477 -4.11 12.11 12.43
C THR A 477 -3.73 13.23 11.47
N ASN A 478 -4.17 13.14 10.22
CA ASN A 478 -3.79 14.02 9.12
C ASN A 478 -2.27 14.14 8.94
N ARG A 479 -1.56 13.01 9.09
CA ARG A 479 -0.10 12.93 8.91
C ARG A 479 0.25 11.99 7.77
N THR A 480 1.25 12.36 6.99
CA THR A 480 1.83 11.44 6.00
C THR A 480 2.33 10.18 6.69
N ALA A 481 2.09 9.03 6.06
CA ALA A 481 2.63 7.77 6.55
C ALA A 481 4.16 7.75 6.36
N ALA A 482 4.88 7.36 7.39
CA ALA A 482 6.35 7.35 7.35
C ALA A 482 6.90 6.43 6.25
N PHE A 483 6.20 5.33 5.98
CA PHE A 483 6.56 4.37 4.94
C PHE A 483 6.30 4.87 3.52
N SER A 484 5.42 5.86 3.33
CA SER A 484 5.04 6.33 1.99
C SER A 484 6.26 6.75 1.17
N GLY A 485 6.40 6.19 -0.03
CA GLY A 485 7.45 6.54 -0.96
C GLY A 485 7.46 8.04 -1.29
N ARG A 486 8.65 8.63 -1.37
CA ARG A 486 8.86 10.07 -1.55
C ARG A 486 9.64 10.33 -2.84
N GLY A 487 9.24 11.38 -3.55
CA GLY A 487 9.94 11.88 -4.75
C GLY A 487 10.90 13.00 -4.40
N TYR A 488 11.48 13.64 -5.35
CA TYR A 488 11.14 13.73 -6.78
C TYR A 488 11.46 12.43 -7.56
N THR A 489 11.11 12.41 -8.87
CA THR A 489 11.72 11.41 -9.76
C THR A 489 13.20 11.70 -9.91
N TRP A 490 14.03 10.65 -9.89
CA TRP A 490 15.46 10.81 -10.05
C TRP A 490 15.80 11.46 -11.39
N ALA A 491 16.76 12.38 -11.37
CA ALA A 491 17.34 13.06 -12.52
C ALA A 491 16.46 14.06 -13.30
N PHE A 492 15.12 14.00 -13.19
CA PHE A 492 14.21 14.94 -13.87
C PHE A 492 13.49 15.88 -12.90
N ASP A 493 13.63 15.66 -11.60
CA ASP A 493 13.01 16.46 -10.53
C ASP A 493 11.50 16.64 -10.70
N SER A 494 10.85 15.70 -11.41
CA SER A 494 9.40 15.72 -11.56
C SER A 494 8.72 15.46 -10.23
N ILE A 495 7.69 16.24 -9.92
CA ILE A 495 6.97 16.16 -8.66
C ILE A 495 6.17 14.85 -8.61
N LYS A 496 6.53 14.00 -7.68
CA LYS A 496 5.89 12.75 -7.32
C LYS A 496 6.03 12.53 -5.79
N PRO A 497 5.07 11.84 -5.12
CA PRO A 497 3.81 11.35 -5.70
C PRO A 497 3.00 12.53 -6.27
N ASP A 498 2.02 12.26 -7.15
CA ASP A 498 1.15 13.32 -7.66
C ASP A 498 0.22 13.83 -6.55
N ILE A 499 -0.41 12.90 -5.82
CA ILE A 499 -1.32 13.18 -4.70
C ILE A 499 -1.16 12.12 -3.62
N ILE A 500 -1.71 12.37 -2.44
CA ILE A 500 -1.80 11.38 -1.37
C ILE A 500 -3.27 11.07 -1.06
N ALA A 501 -3.53 9.82 -0.61
CA ALA A 501 -4.84 9.37 -0.20
C ALA A 501 -4.76 8.56 1.11
N PRO A 502 -5.88 8.29 1.81
CA PRO A 502 -5.87 7.48 3.02
C PRO A 502 -5.27 6.11 2.79
N GLY A 503 -4.26 5.72 3.59
CA GLY A 503 -3.53 4.46 3.41
C GLY A 503 -3.15 3.76 4.71
N VAL A 504 -3.63 4.23 5.87
CA VAL A 504 -3.32 3.65 7.18
C VAL A 504 -4.59 3.10 7.80
N ASP A 505 -4.55 1.82 8.21
CA ASP A 505 -5.65 1.09 8.85
C ASP A 505 -6.97 1.11 8.06
N ILE A 506 -6.87 0.99 6.75
CA ILE A 506 -8.02 1.00 5.85
C ILE A 506 -8.72 -0.36 5.88
N ILE A 507 -10.02 -0.33 6.18
CA ILE A 507 -10.85 -1.53 6.20
C ILE A 507 -11.53 -1.74 4.86
N SER A 508 -11.45 -2.97 4.35
CA SER A 508 -12.09 -3.37 3.11
C SER A 508 -12.31 -4.89 3.08
N CYS A 509 -12.82 -5.39 1.96
CA CYS A 509 -13.18 -6.78 1.75
C CYS A 509 -12.04 -7.75 2.10
N SER A 510 -12.38 -8.84 2.79
CA SER A 510 -11.45 -9.93 3.11
C SER A 510 -11.65 -11.12 2.15
N ASN A 511 -10.56 -11.83 1.84
CA ASN A 511 -10.60 -13.07 1.05
C ASN A 511 -11.21 -14.26 1.82
N THR A 512 -11.50 -14.11 3.10
CA THR A 512 -12.21 -15.10 3.92
C THR A 512 -13.68 -14.76 4.14
N GLY A 513 -14.16 -13.70 3.48
CA GLY A 513 -15.46 -13.09 3.71
C GLY A 513 -15.41 -12.00 4.80
N GLY A 514 -16.42 -11.13 4.81
CA GLY A 514 -16.43 -9.96 5.71
C GLY A 514 -15.35 -8.94 5.36
N TYR A 515 -14.81 -8.25 6.37
CA TYR A 515 -13.91 -7.11 6.19
C TYR A 515 -12.67 -7.23 7.07
N THR A 516 -11.55 -6.65 6.64
CA THR A 516 -10.28 -6.63 7.37
C THR A 516 -9.56 -5.30 7.16
N SER A 517 -8.66 -4.93 8.08
CA SER A 517 -7.83 -3.73 7.98
C SER A 517 -6.48 -4.03 7.36
N LYS A 518 -6.01 -3.15 6.48
CA LYS A 518 -4.65 -3.17 5.92
C LYS A 518 -4.08 -1.75 5.84
N THR A 519 -2.74 -1.66 5.83
CA THR A 519 -1.98 -0.40 5.75
C THR A 519 -0.97 -0.48 4.62
N GLY A 520 -0.83 0.60 3.83
CA GLY A 520 0.11 0.72 2.72
C GLY A 520 -0.36 1.73 1.67
N THR A 521 0.54 2.15 0.80
CA THR A 521 0.17 2.91 -0.42
C THR A 521 -0.73 2.09 -1.35
N SER A 522 -0.69 0.77 -1.22
CA SER A 522 -1.63 -0.16 -1.86
C SER A 522 -3.09 0.07 -1.47
N MET A 523 -3.36 0.67 -0.30
CA MET A 523 -4.71 1.02 0.16
C MET A 523 -5.08 2.44 -0.25
N ALA A 524 -4.09 3.31 -0.46
CA ALA A 524 -4.29 4.67 -0.94
C ALA A 524 -4.63 4.73 -2.45
N ALA A 525 -3.92 3.97 -3.28
CA ALA A 525 -4.12 3.93 -4.73
C ALA A 525 -5.56 3.60 -5.15
N PRO A 526 -6.28 2.62 -4.58
CA PRO A 526 -7.64 2.30 -4.99
C PRO A 526 -8.68 3.39 -4.67
N PHE A 527 -8.47 4.28 -3.70
CA PHE A 527 -9.32 5.48 -3.55
C PHE A 527 -9.23 6.36 -4.78
N VAL A 528 -8.02 6.55 -5.31
CA VAL A 528 -7.78 7.34 -6.52
C VAL A 528 -8.32 6.62 -7.77
N THR A 529 -8.18 5.29 -7.83
CA THR A 529 -8.75 4.48 -8.91
C THR A 529 -10.26 4.64 -8.98
N GLY A 530 -10.94 4.56 -7.85
CA GLY A 530 -12.39 4.79 -7.79
C GLY A 530 -12.76 6.23 -8.11
N ALA A 531 -12.01 7.22 -7.60
CA ALA A 531 -12.22 8.64 -7.91
C ALA A 531 -12.06 8.93 -9.42
N ALA A 532 -11.05 8.35 -10.06
CA ALA A 532 -10.88 8.43 -11.50
C ALA A 532 -12.06 7.81 -12.27
N ALA A 533 -12.60 6.69 -11.80
CA ALA A 533 -13.79 6.08 -12.40
C ALA A 533 -15.02 7.00 -12.26
N LEU A 534 -15.21 7.70 -11.14
CA LEU A 534 -16.30 8.66 -10.97
C LEU A 534 -16.13 9.88 -11.88
N LEU A 535 -14.90 10.39 -12.07
CA LEU A 535 -14.61 11.45 -13.04
C LEU A 535 -14.88 11.01 -14.48
N MET A 536 -14.54 9.77 -14.84
CA MET A 536 -14.86 9.20 -16.16
C MET A 536 -16.38 9.04 -16.36
N GLU A 537 -17.12 8.64 -15.31
CA GLU A 537 -18.59 8.64 -15.38
C GLU A 537 -19.12 10.03 -15.63
N TRP A 538 -18.69 11.03 -14.85
CA TRP A 538 -19.12 12.41 -15.01
C TRP A 538 -18.80 12.94 -16.42
N GLY A 539 -17.57 12.76 -16.86
CA GLY A 539 -17.08 13.31 -18.13
C GLY A 539 -17.56 12.51 -19.32
N ILE A 540 -17.12 11.26 -19.44
CA ILE A 540 -17.29 10.45 -20.65
C ILE A 540 -18.69 9.87 -20.74
N VAL A 541 -19.16 9.19 -19.68
CA VAL A 541 -20.44 8.46 -19.72
C VAL A 541 -21.62 9.43 -19.76
N ARG A 542 -21.57 10.52 -18.96
CA ARG A 542 -22.63 11.55 -18.94
C ARG A 542 -22.44 12.65 -19.97
N GLY A 543 -21.35 12.64 -20.74
CA GLY A 543 -21.10 13.53 -21.86
C GLY A 543 -20.67 14.94 -21.50
N ASN A 544 -20.29 15.22 -20.23
CA ASN A 544 -19.83 16.56 -19.84
C ASN A 544 -18.44 16.87 -20.41
N ASP A 545 -17.58 15.86 -20.52
CA ASP A 545 -16.23 15.97 -21.07
C ASP A 545 -15.72 14.62 -21.59
N LEU A 546 -15.80 14.42 -22.91
CA LEU A 546 -15.45 13.16 -23.56
C LEU A 546 -13.94 12.80 -23.47
N TYR A 547 -13.10 13.74 -23.04
CA TYR A 547 -11.65 13.59 -22.90
C TYR A 547 -11.21 13.48 -21.43
N MET A 548 -12.13 13.17 -20.51
CA MET A 548 -11.84 12.99 -19.08
C MET A 548 -11.13 11.65 -18.83
N TYR A 549 -9.89 11.52 -19.32
CA TYR A 549 -8.98 10.37 -19.14
C TYR A 549 -7.52 10.82 -19.25
N GLY A 550 -6.55 9.93 -18.99
CA GLY A 550 -5.13 10.19 -19.10
C GLY A 550 -4.70 11.46 -18.36
N ASP A 551 -3.90 12.30 -19.00
CA ASP A 551 -3.32 13.51 -18.41
C ASP A 551 -4.36 14.53 -17.96
N LYS A 552 -5.47 14.65 -18.69
CA LYS A 552 -6.55 15.59 -18.32
C LYS A 552 -7.21 15.19 -17.01
N LEU A 553 -7.50 13.91 -16.84
CA LEU A 553 -8.05 13.38 -15.59
C LEU A 553 -7.06 13.57 -14.44
N LYS A 554 -5.79 13.24 -14.67
CA LYS A 554 -4.71 13.47 -13.70
C LYS A 554 -4.61 14.95 -13.30
N ALA A 555 -4.63 15.85 -14.26
CA ALA A 555 -4.62 17.30 -14.01
C ALA A 555 -5.85 17.77 -13.20
N SER A 556 -7.02 17.18 -13.42
CA SER A 556 -8.23 17.47 -12.64
C SER A 556 -8.07 17.03 -11.18
N LEU A 557 -7.54 15.83 -10.93
CA LEU A 557 -7.26 15.35 -9.57
C LEU A 557 -6.22 16.22 -8.85
N ILE A 558 -5.15 16.63 -9.55
CA ILE A 558 -4.13 17.52 -9.03
C ILE A 558 -4.72 18.90 -8.70
N LYS A 559 -5.55 19.45 -9.58
CA LYS A 559 -6.20 20.76 -9.37
C LYS A 559 -7.13 20.75 -8.15
N GLY A 560 -7.83 19.65 -7.92
CA GLY A 560 -8.74 19.49 -6.78
C GLY A 560 -8.03 19.05 -5.50
N ALA A 561 -6.72 18.79 -5.53
CA ALA A 561 -6.00 18.32 -4.35
C ALA A 561 -6.06 19.31 -3.19
N GLY A 562 -6.43 18.81 -1.99
CA GLY A 562 -6.64 19.64 -0.81
C GLY A 562 -5.33 20.00 -0.11
N GLU A 563 -5.14 21.28 0.16
CA GLU A 563 -3.97 21.79 0.91
C GLU A 563 -4.16 21.74 2.45
N ASN A 564 -5.40 21.59 2.92
CA ASN A 564 -5.81 22.01 4.26
C ASN A 564 -5.56 20.98 5.37
N VAL A 565 -5.26 19.74 5.06
CA VAL A 565 -5.18 18.66 6.05
C VAL A 565 -3.89 18.73 6.87
N PHE A 566 -2.76 19.16 6.27
CA PHE A 566 -1.46 19.22 6.95
C PHE A 566 -1.12 20.59 7.56
N THR A 567 -1.76 21.67 7.14
CA THR A 567 -1.52 23.02 7.68
C THR A 567 -2.06 23.22 9.09
N ALA A 568 -3.12 22.51 9.49
CA ALA A 568 -3.66 22.58 10.85
C ALA A 568 -2.75 21.89 11.89
N ALA A 569 -2.09 20.79 11.55
CA ALA A 569 -1.15 20.09 12.44
C ALA A 569 0.21 20.78 12.50
N SER A 570 0.67 21.42 11.43
CA SER A 570 1.89 22.22 11.43
C SER A 570 1.73 23.50 12.25
N LYS A 571 0.55 24.08 12.36
CA LYS A 571 0.28 25.24 13.24
C LYS A 571 0.40 24.90 14.73
N ALA A 572 0.08 23.66 15.14
CA ALA A 572 0.16 23.25 16.55
C ALA A 572 1.59 22.93 17.02
N VAL A 573 2.53 22.70 16.10
CA VAL A 573 3.94 22.35 16.41
C VAL A 573 4.91 23.51 16.13
N SER A 574 4.50 24.55 15.43
CA SER A 574 5.38 25.64 14.99
C SER A 574 4.93 27.03 15.40
N GLU A 575 4.80 27.29 16.68
CA GLU A 575 4.95 28.68 17.13
C GLU A 575 6.41 29.19 17.03
N ASN A 576 7.37 28.32 16.62
CA ASN A 576 8.79 28.70 16.53
C ASN A 576 9.55 28.30 15.25
N THR A 577 8.92 27.75 14.22
CA THR A 577 9.57 27.59 12.90
C THR A 577 8.58 27.82 11.77
N SER A 578 8.56 29.03 11.26
CA SER A 578 7.85 29.44 10.04
C SER A 578 8.47 28.80 8.80
N LYS A 579 8.15 27.52 8.51
CA LYS A 579 8.24 26.97 7.16
C LYS A 579 6.85 26.50 6.79
N ASN A 580 6.08 27.36 6.10
CA ASN A 580 4.92 26.96 5.33
C ASN A 580 5.35 25.79 4.45
N THR A 581 4.74 24.62 4.66
CA THR A 581 4.84 23.49 3.72
C THR A 581 4.23 23.96 2.41
N LYS A 582 5.10 24.39 1.49
CA LYS A 582 4.69 24.91 0.18
C LYS A 582 4.34 23.70 -0.69
N TYR A 583 3.16 23.67 -1.26
CA TYR A 583 2.79 22.69 -2.30
C TYR A 583 3.24 23.19 -3.67
N PRO A 584 3.64 22.31 -4.59
CA PRO A 584 3.86 20.87 -4.36
C PRO A 584 5.19 20.57 -3.63
N ASN A 585 5.29 19.35 -3.04
CA ASN A 585 6.52 18.89 -2.38
C ASN A 585 6.70 17.36 -2.55
N PRO A 586 7.92 16.81 -2.33
CA PRO A 586 8.22 15.41 -2.61
C PRO A 586 7.54 14.38 -1.68
N VAL A 587 6.90 14.82 -0.60
CA VAL A 587 6.26 13.94 0.38
C VAL A 587 4.76 13.77 0.11
N THR A 588 4.10 14.86 -0.27
CA THR A 588 2.64 14.91 -0.44
C THR A 588 2.20 15.20 -1.86
N GLY A 589 3.15 15.44 -2.77
CA GLY A 589 2.85 15.93 -4.11
C GLY A 589 2.06 17.24 -4.06
N TRP A 590 0.95 17.28 -4.76
CA TRP A 590 0.06 18.44 -4.82
C TRP A 590 -0.96 18.51 -3.68
N GLY A 591 -1.00 17.48 -2.81
CA GLY A 591 -1.87 17.45 -1.64
C GLY A 591 -2.74 16.20 -1.53
N THR A 592 -3.78 16.26 -0.71
CA THR A 592 -4.69 15.13 -0.48
C THR A 592 -5.75 15.02 -1.57
N LEU A 593 -6.12 13.80 -1.94
CA LEU A 593 -7.27 13.56 -2.80
C LEU A 593 -8.52 14.28 -2.27
N CYS A 594 -9.11 15.17 -3.05
CA CYS A 594 -10.47 15.70 -2.84
C CYS A 594 -11.24 15.62 -4.17
N LEU A 595 -12.12 14.62 -4.29
CA LEU A 595 -12.83 14.35 -5.54
C LEU A 595 -13.83 15.46 -5.89
N LEU A 596 -14.50 16.02 -4.89
CA LEU A 596 -15.50 17.08 -5.12
C LEU A 596 -14.85 18.28 -5.83
N ASP A 597 -13.69 18.71 -5.38
CA ASP A 597 -12.98 19.85 -5.95
C ASP A 597 -12.25 19.50 -7.28
N SER A 598 -12.18 18.20 -7.60
CA SER A 598 -11.61 17.69 -8.86
C SER A 598 -12.61 17.68 -10.02
N ILE A 599 -13.91 17.86 -9.76
CA ILE A 599 -14.95 17.95 -10.81
C ILE A 599 -14.88 19.37 -11.39
N PRO A 600 -14.64 19.52 -12.72
CA PRO A 600 -14.52 20.83 -13.38
C PRO A 600 -15.76 21.72 -13.31
#